data_32d1fd620e8df8e74cb9a870300d609e
#
_entry.id   32d1fd620e8df8e74cb9a870300d609e
#
_cell.length_a   1.000
_cell.length_b   1.000
_cell.length_c   1.000
_cell.angle_alpha   90.00
_cell.angle_beta   90.00
_cell.angle_gamma   90.00
#
_symmetry.space_group_name_H-M   'P 1'
#
loop_
_entity.id
_entity.type
_entity.pdbx_description
1 polymer ?
#
loop_
_entity_poly.entity_id
_entity_poly.type
_entity_poly.pdbx_seq_one_letter_code
_entity_poly.pdbx_strand_id
1 'polypeptide(L)'
;VDLQYVGAASDAPALKAAGKNPNDGSLFFGISTWGTWDTMHWGRQVQVQIDTNNDSTADYVLEVTREKGLDYPLVKVWSISGNASTVVARYPLNSAWGDTDTNIMDTNTMILGVPLKDLGLTAEKAQSIKYTVQTDTWHNDGNPYVDTTSAIEYSPFNPGVWFTGEESGVPGLFVDRDGGQLTVHRKNNNKERQALFLHMHNATGDLSGRKTANGVAAGDRAQVVKVARTIHDARFTDVPADNQFYREITWIAARQIDRGYQDGTFRPLNNMDRATMAAYFYRMSGSPQYTAPSTPSFSDVPLNHPYYKEIEWMKAQGITTGWPDGTYRPEGSVNRDAMAAFFYRYAGSPEYTAPAQARFTDVPTDKQFYREISWLAEQGVTTGWPDGSFRPVEPVHRDAMAAFVYRYSTGVLKESPEI
;
A
#
# COMPACT_ATOMS: atom_id res chain seq x y z
N VAL A 1 -30.81 11.86 -0.21
CA VAL A 1 -29.61 11.52 -1.00
C VAL A 1 -28.79 10.55 -0.18
N ASP A 2 -28.66 9.30 -0.66
CA ASP A 2 -27.96 8.25 0.09
C ASP A 2 -26.45 8.39 -0.10
N LEU A 3 -25.71 8.44 1.01
CA LEU A 3 -24.25 8.50 1.01
C LEU A 3 -23.66 7.17 0.49
N GLN A 4 -22.67 7.27 -0.40
CA GLN A 4 -21.91 6.12 -0.88
C GLN A 4 -20.53 6.05 -0.23
N TYR A 5 -19.75 7.12 -0.36
CA TYR A 5 -18.43 7.24 0.21
C TYR A 5 -18.19 8.64 0.76
N VAL A 6 -17.43 8.71 1.85
CA VAL A 6 -16.94 9.96 2.42
C VAL A 6 -15.46 9.82 2.77
N GLY A 7 -14.71 10.91 2.65
CA GLY A 7 -13.30 10.96 3.01
C GLY A 7 -12.83 12.37 3.32
N ALA A 8 -11.66 12.46 3.94
CA ALA A 8 -10.99 13.72 4.20
C ALA A 8 -9.55 13.71 3.67
N ALA A 9 -9.10 14.85 3.17
CA ALA A 9 -7.74 15.10 2.73
C ALA A 9 -7.26 16.47 3.20
N SER A 10 -5.93 16.66 3.23
CA SER A 10 -5.34 17.98 3.48
C SER A 10 -4.07 18.12 2.66
N ASP A 11 -3.81 19.32 2.15
CA ASP A 11 -2.56 19.68 1.44
C ASP A 11 -1.44 20.17 2.39
N ALA A 12 -1.73 20.35 3.68
CA ALA A 12 -0.73 20.79 4.67
C ALA A 12 0.55 19.93 4.70
N PRO A 13 0.49 18.58 4.59
CA PRO A 13 1.70 17.75 4.50
C PRO A 13 2.52 18.01 3.24
N ALA A 14 1.87 18.26 2.10
CA ALA A 14 2.54 18.58 0.84
C ALA A 14 3.22 19.96 0.91
N LEU A 15 2.56 20.96 1.48
CA LEU A 15 3.14 22.28 1.76
C LEU A 15 4.39 22.18 2.64
N LYS A 16 4.29 21.41 3.73
CA LYS A 16 5.43 21.14 4.62
C LYS A 16 6.60 20.47 3.89
N ALA A 17 6.32 19.46 3.06
CA ALA A 17 7.34 18.77 2.27
C ALA A 17 8.00 19.70 1.24
N ALA A 18 7.27 20.69 0.73
CA ALA A 18 7.77 21.74 -0.17
C ALA A 18 8.46 22.90 0.55
N GLY A 19 8.65 22.83 1.87
CA GLY A 19 9.26 23.91 2.67
C GLY A 19 8.37 25.14 2.86
N LYS A 20 7.06 25.01 2.60
CA LYS A 20 6.06 26.06 2.80
C LYS A 20 5.41 25.93 4.19
N ASN A 21 4.70 26.97 4.63
CA ASN A 21 4.00 26.96 5.89
C ASN A 21 2.76 26.03 5.82
N PRO A 22 2.70 24.93 6.59
CA PRO A 22 1.56 24.01 6.57
C PRO A 22 0.25 24.65 7.10
N ASN A 23 0.33 25.76 7.83
CA ASN A 23 -0.85 26.49 8.33
C ASN A 23 -1.61 27.23 7.21
N ASP A 24 -0.99 27.42 6.05
CA ASP A 24 -1.63 27.99 4.86
C ASP A 24 -2.42 26.95 4.07
N GLY A 25 -2.41 25.72 4.53
CA GLY A 25 -3.12 24.61 3.90
C GLY A 25 -4.61 24.61 4.13
N SER A 26 -5.28 23.71 3.41
CA SER A 26 -6.71 23.50 3.45
C SER A 26 -7.07 22.06 3.85
N LEU A 27 -8.27 21.92 4.36
CA LEU A 27 -8.92 20.65 4.64
C LEU A 27 -10.03 20.44 3.61
N PHE A 28 -10.09 19.25 3.02
CA PHE A 28 -11.04 18.88 1.99
C PHE A 28 -11.86 17.69 2.48
N PHE A 29 -13.18 17.76 2.29
CA PHE A 29 -14.08 16.63 2.50
C PHE A 29 -14.65 16.22 1.17
N GLY A 30 -14.33 14.98 0.77
CA GLY A 30 -14.86 14.35 -0.43
C GLY A 30 -16.10 13.54 -0.10
N ILE A 31 -17.17 13.73 -0.86
CA ILE A 31 -18.45 13.08 -0.66
C ILE A 31 -18.92 12.51 -1.99
N SER A 32 -19.36 11.25 -1.97
CA SER A 32 -20.03 10.60 -3.09
C SER A 32 -21.37 10.05 -2.64
N THR A 33 -22.35 10.07 -3.53
CA THR A 33 -23.69 9.53 -3.32
C THR A 33 -24.04 8.46 -4.35
N TRP A 34 -24.98 7.57 -4.03
CA TRP A 34 -25.44 6.51 -4.93
C TRP A 34 -26.16 7.07 -6.17
N GLY A 35 -26.89 8.18 -6.01
CA GLY A 35 -27.59 8.85 -7.10
C GLY A 35 -26.91 10.14 -7.51
N THR A 36 -27.07 10.52 -8.78
CA THR A 36 -26.70 11.85 -9.27
C THR A 36 -27.71 12.90 -8.78
N TRP A 37 -27.25 14.12 -8.61
CA TRP A 37 -28.10 15.27 -8.41
C TRP A 37 -28.22 16.08 -9.72
N ASP A 38 -29.45 16.22 -10.20
CA ASP A 38 -29.72 17.03 -11.40
C ASP A 38 -29.51 18.52 -11.09
N THR A 39 -29.89 18.95 -9.90
CA THR A 39 -29.64 20.29 -9.34
C THR A 39 -29.61 20.22 -7.83
N MET A 40 -28.82 21.07 -7.18
CA MET A 40 -28.96 21.30 -5.75
C MET A 40 -30.22 22.11 -5.50
N HIS A 41 -31.31 21.41 -5.21
CA HIS A 41 -32.54 22.03 -4.76
C HIS A 41 -32.36 22.61 -3.35
N TRP A 42 -33.10 23.70 -3.05
CA TRP A 42 -33.19 24.31 -1.73
C TRP A 42 -33.54 23.35 -0.59
N GLY A 43 -33.95 22.12 -0.88
CA GLY A 43 -34.40 21.14 0.07
C GLY A 43 -33.47 19.92 0.27
N ARG A 44 -32.23 19.99 -0.22
CA ARG A 44 -31.23 18.92 0.01
C ARG A 44 -29.97 19.56 0.51
N GLN A 45 -29.67 19.35 1.76
CA GLN A 45 -28.47 19.86 2.39
C GLN A 45 -27.48 18.72 2.61
N VAL A 46 -26.22 18.99 2.35
CA VAL A 46 -25.09 18.16 2.76
C VAL A 46 -24.33 18.96 3.79
N GLN A 47 -24.10 18.38 4.96
CA GLN A 47 -23.39 19.00 6.06
C GLN A 47 -22.22 18.13 6.51
N VAL A 48 -21.12 18.77 6.86
CA VAL A 48 -20.00 18.15 7.57
C VAL A 48 -19.87 18.82 8.93
N GLN A 49 -20.13 18.08 9.97
CA GLN A 49 -19.92 18.53 11.36
C GLN A 49 -18.49 18.19 11.77
N ILE A 50 -17.78 19.14 12.37
CA ILE A 50 -16.37 19.04 12.72
C ILE A 50 -16.18 19.35 14.20
N ASP A 51 -15.68 18.39 14.94
CA ASP A 51 -15.22 18.49 16.32
C ASP A 51 -13.68 18.62 16.29
N THR A 52 -13.17 19.79 16.63
CA THR A 52 -11.75 20.13 16.57
C THR A 52 -11.01 19.91 17.88
N ASN A 53 -11.75 19.73 18.98
CA ASN A 53 -11.19 19.57 20.32
C ASN A 53 -11.41 18.18 20.93
N ASN A 54 -12.14 17.30 20.21
CA ASN A 54 -12.50 15.93 20.60
C ASN A 54 -13.40 15.82 21.84
N ASP A 55 -14.26 16.81 22.07
CA ASP A 55 -15.25 16.80 23.17
C ASP A 55 -16.59 16.15 22.79
N SER A 56 -16.72 15.66 21.55
CA SER A 56 -17.90 15.04 20.95
C SER A 56 -19.02 16.03 20.60
N THR A 57 -18.74 17.31 20.58
CA THR A 57 -19.63 18.34 20.05
C THR A 57 -19.00 19.00 18.82
N ALA A 58 -19.83 19.43 17.87
CA ALA A 58 -19.31 20.11 16.70
C ALA A 58 -18.94 21.57 17.05
N ASP A 59 -17.70 21.96 16.74
CA ASP A 59 -17.23 23.36 16.82
C ASP A 59 -17.52 24.11 15.52
N TYR A 60 -17.55 23.36 14.39
CA TYR A 60 -17.83 23.90 13.07
C TYR A 60 -18.79 23.01 12.29
N VAL A 61 -19.57 23.66 11.40
CA VAL A 61 -20.40 22.97 10.41
C VAL A 61 -20.10 23.56 9.04
N LEU A 62 -19.75 22.69 8.10
CA LEU A 62 -19.72 23.04 6.67
C LEU A 62 -21.07 22.69 6.07
N GLU A 63 -21.73 23.65 5.46
CA GLU A 63 -23.04 23.49 4.84
C GLU A 63 -22.95 23.80 3.35
N VAL A 64 -23.36 22.85 2.52
CA VAL A 64 -23.50 23.10 1.07
C VAL A 64 -24.84 23.78 0.84
N THR A 65 -24.81 24.96 0.24
CA THR A 65 -26.00 25.81 0.04
C THR A 65 -25.90 26.57 -1.27
N ARG A 66 -27.03 27.03 -1.77
CA ARG A 66 -27.13 27.96 -2.89
C ARG A 66 -27.67 29.29 -2.40
N GLU A 67 -27.00 30.40 -2.67
CA GLU A 67 -27.43 31.73 -2.33
C GLU A 67 -28.16 32.39 -3.50
N LYS A 68 -29.15 33.25 -3.17
CA LYS A 68 -29.90 33.98 -4.20
C LYS A 68 -28.97 34.87 -5.01
N GLY A 69 -29.01 34.72 -6.34
CA GLY A 69 -28.19 35.51 -7.25
C GLY A 69 -26.88 34.88 -7.64
N LEU A 70 -26.57 33.70 -7.11
CA LEU A 70 -25.42 32.88 -7.55
C LEU A 70 -25.92 31.68 -8.38
N ASP A 71 -25.21 31.35 -9.41
CA ASP A 71 -25.48 30.20 -10.28
C ASP A 71 -24.66 28.96 -9.88
N TYR A 72 -23.83 29.07 -8.87
CA TYR A 72 -23.04 27.99 -8.28
C TYR A 72 -23.30 27.85 -6.77
N PRO A 73 -23.14 26.65 -6.19
CA PRO A 73 -23.27 26.45 -4.75
C PRO A 73 -22.03 26.89 -3.98
N LEU A 74 -22.25 27.17 -2.72
CA LEU A 74 -21.23 27.54 -1.75
C LEU A 74 -21.15 26.54 -0.62
N VAL A 75 -19.99 26.48 -0.01
CA VAL A 75 -19.74 25.89 1.30
C VAL A 75 -19.73 27.01 2.32
N LYS A 76 -20.76 27.10 3.17
CA LYS A 76 -20.79 28.00 4.34
C LYS A 76 -20.06 27.31 5.48
N VAL A 77 -19.18 28.06 6.13
CA VAL A 77 -18.50 27.64 7.36
C VAL A 77 -19.20 28.31 8.54
N TRP A 78 -19.86 27.53 9.35
CA TRP A 78 -20.48 27.93 10.57
C TRP A 78 -19.57 27.65 11.76
N SER A 79 -19.30 28.61 12.62
CA SER A 79 -18.70 28.38 13.94
C SER A 79 -19.82 28.21 14.95
N ILE A 80 -19.73 27.17 15.77
CA ILE A 80 -20.73 26.82 16.81
C ILE A 80 -20.13 27.12 18.17
N SER A 81 -20.86 27.84 18.98
CA SER A 81 -20.51 28.16 20.38
C SER A 81 -21.73 28.06 21.27
N GLY A 82 -21.86 26.93 21.97
CA GLY A 82 -23.07 26.62 22.72
C GLY A 82 -24.31 26.58 21.81
N ASN A 83 -25.32 27.43 22.08
CA ASN A 83 -26.53 27.52 21.25
C ASN A 83 -26.44 28.56 20.12
N ALA A 84 -25.30 29.22 19.94
CA ALA A 84 -25.10 30.22 18.90
C ALA A 84 -24.33 29.65 17.71
N SER A 85 -24.75 30.03 16.50
CA SER A 85 -24.03 29.71 15.26
C SER A 85 -23.81 30.98 14.44
N THR A 86 -22.60 31.13 13.90
CA THR A 86 -22.23 32.30 13.09
C THR A 86 -21.48 31.85 11.85
N VAL A 87 -21.85 32.37 10.67
CA VAL A 87 -21.11 32.16 9.44
C VAL A 87 -19.80 32.93 9.48
N VAL A 88 -18.67 32.21 9.51
CA VAL A 88 -17.31 32.78 9.57
C VAL A 88 -16.63 32.86 8.22
N ALA A 89 -17.00 32.01 7.28
CA ALA A 89 -16.43 32.00 5.91
C ALA A 89 -17.41 31.41 4.88
N ARG A 90 -17.11 31.63 3.60
CA ARG A 90 -17.79 31.02 2.44
C ARG A 90 -16.78 30.69 1.39
N TYR A 91 -16.92 29.53 0.75
CA TYR A 91 -16.07 29.05 -0.32
C TYR A 91 -16.91 28.46 -1.44
N PRO A 92 -16.49 28.54 -2.72
CA PRO A 92 -17.17 27.84 -3.78
C PRO A 92 -17.02 26.33 -3.62
N LEU A 93 -18.08 25.58 -3.94
CA LEU A 93 -18.04 24.12 -3.93
C LEU A 93 -17.13 23.64 -5.08
N ASN A 94 -16.36 22.57 -4.86
CA ASN A 94 -15.47 21.92 -5.85
C ASN A 94 -14.33 22.80 -6.39
N SER A 95 -14.12 24.01 -5.84
CA SER A 95 -13.20 24.98 -6.44
C SER A 95 -12.65 25.96 -5.40
N ALA A 96 -11.98 27.01 -5.87
CA ALA A 96 -11.49 28.12 -5.07
C ALA A 96 -12.00 29.45 -5.62
N TRP A 97 -11.91 30.53 -4.83
CA TRP A 97 -12.22 31.88 -5.32
C TRP A 97 -11.30 32.24 -6.49
N GLY A 98 -11.89 32.70 -7.57
CA GLY A 98 -11.19 33.04 -8.81
C GLY A 98 -11.19 31.92 -9.87
N ASP A 99 -11.47 30.69 -9.46
CA ASP A 99 -11.65 29.53 -10.34
C ASP A 99 -12.88 28.75 -9.88
N THR A 100 -14.05 29.34 -10.10
CA THR A 100 -15.33 28.83 -9.58
C THR A 100 -15.90 27.76 -10.50
N ASP A 101 -16.14 26.57 -9.96
CA ASP A 101 -16.81 25.49 -10.67
C ASP A 101 -18.30 25.78 -10.82
N THR A 102 -18.73 25.99 -12.06
CA THR A 102 -20.15 26.17 -12.41
C THR A 102 -20.76 24.91 -13.03
N ASN A 103 -19.96 23.87 -13.28
CA ASN A 103 -20.37 22.64 -13.96
C ASN A 103 -20.60 21.48 -13.00
N ILE A 104 -21.40 21.70 -11.96
CA ILE A 104 -21.65 20.73 -10.88
C ILE A 104 -22.93 19.90 -11.07
N MET A 105 -23.59 20.04 -12.20
CA MET A 105 -24.81 19.31 -12.50
C MET A 105 -24.53 17.88 -12.97
N ASP A 106 -25.50 16.99 -12.77
CA ASP A 106 -25.43 15.57 -13.18
C ASP A 106 -24.22 14.80 -12.61
N THR A 107 -23.72 15.21 -11.46
CA THR A 107 -22.64 14.52 -10.75
C THR A 107 -23.15 13.86 -9.47
N ASN A 108 -22.44 12.90 -8.96
CA ASN A 108 -22.67 12.28 -7.65
C ASN A 108 -21.49 12.52 -6.68
N THR A 109 -20.57 13.42 -7.02
CA THR A 109 -19.40 13.74 -6.23
C THR A 109 -19.31 15.22 -5.90
N MET A 110 -18.83 15.54 -4.71
CA MET A 110 -18.54 16.91 -4.30
C MET A 110 -17.32 16.96 -3.39
N ILE A 111 -16.63 18.11 -3.40
CA ILE A 111 -15.49 18.42 -2.54
C ILE A 111 -15.77 19.73 -1.83
N LEU A 112 -15.78 19.68 -0.49
CA LEU A 112 -15.90 20.85 0.38
C LEU A 112 -14.50 21.21 0.88
N GLY A 113 -13.93 22.27 0.34
CA GLY A 113 -12.62 22.79 0.76
C GLY A 113 -12.74 23.96 1.72
N VAL A 114 -11.93 23.97 2.78
CA VAL A 114 -11.87 25.05 3.76
C VAL A 114 -10.43 25.25 4.26
N PRO A 115 -9.90 26.48 4.30
CA PRO A 115 -8.60 26.74 4.91
C PRO A 115 -8.56 26.31 6.39
N LEU A 116 -7.47 25.64 6.77
CA LEU A 116 -7.30 25.14 8.15
C LEU A 116 -7.38 26.24 9.20
N LYS A 117 -6.92 27.44 8.87
CA LYS A 117 -6.98 28.62 9.75
C LYS A 117 -8.39 29.02 10.13
N ASP A 118 -9.37 28.83 9.23
CA ASP A 118 -10.77 29.21 9.47
C ASP A 118 -11.50 28.20 10.38
N LEU A 119 -10.87 27.05 10.61
CA LEU A 119 -11.27 26.04 11.60
C LEU A 119 -10.42 26.13 12.88
N GLY A 120 -9.59 27.17 13.05
CA GLY A 120 -8.71 27.32 14.19
C GLY A 120 -7.63 26.23 14.34
N LEU A 121 -7.36 25.49 13.25
CA LEU A 121 -6.40 24.39 13.24
C LEU A 121 -5.00 24.89 12.89
N THR A 122 -3.99 24.49 13.66
CA THR A 122 -2.60 24.85 13.42
C THR A 122 -1.67 23.65 13.59
N ALA A 123 -0.53 23.69 12.87
CA ALA A 123 0.46 22.61 12.91
C ALA A 123 1.11 22.46 14.30
N GLU A 124 1.18 23.53 15.08
CA GLU A 124 1.75 23.54 16.43
C GLU A 124 0.90 22.73 17.42
N LYS A 125 -0.41 22.74 17.23
CA LYS A 125 -1.34 21.95 18.04
C LYS A 125 -1.41 20.51 17.59
N ALA A 126 -1.07 20.22 16.30
CA ALA A 126 -0.99 18.90 15.67
C ALA A 126 -2.11 17.92 16.04
N GLN A 127 -3.31 18.47 16.32
CA GLN A 127 -4.45 17.68 16.81
C GLN A 127 -5.17 16.94 15.67
N SER A 128 -5.75 15.77 16.00
CA SER A 128 -6.75 15.14 15.15
C SER A 128 -8.11 15.83 15.38
N ILE A 129 -8.93 15.76 14.36
CA ILE A 129 -10.33 16.17 14.39
C ILE A 129 -11.21 14.92 14.29
N LYS A 130 -12.47 15.04 14.70
CA LYS A 130 -13.53 14.12 14.33
C LYS A 130 -14.52 14.81 13.43
N TYR A 131 -15.04 14.12 12.44
CA TYR A 131 -16.09 14.66 11.59
C TYR A 131 -17.17 13.63 11.30
N THR A 132 -18.38 14.12 11.08
CA THR A 132 -19.54 13.36 10.58
C THR A 132 -20.09 14.05 9.36
N VAL A 133 -20.56 13.25 8.39
CA VAL A 133 -21.23 13.75 7.19
C VAL A 133 -22.70 13.38 7.29
N GLN A 134 -23.55 14.35 7.02
CA GLN A 134 -25.00 14.19 7.06
C GLN A 134 -25.62 14.69 5.77
N THR A 135 -26.65 13.98 5.30
CA THR A 135 -27.53 14.47 4.24
C THR A 135 -28.92 14.69 4.79
N ASP A 136 -29.58 15.71 4.29
CA ASP A 136 -30.88 16.16 4.73
C ASP A 136 -31.89 16.17 3.56
N THR A 137 -33.17 16.03 3.87
CA THR A 137 -34.27 16.26 2.95
C THR A 137 -35.42 16.94 3.66
N TRP A 138 -35.93 18.03 3.11
CA TRP A 138 -37.04 18.82 3.65
C TRP A 138 -38.39 18.08 3.71
N HIS A 139 -38.48 16.86 3.23
CA HIS A 139 -39.73 16.13 3.06
C HIS A 139 -39.94 15.00 4.07
N ASN A 140 -39.14 14.96 5.13
CA ASN A 140 -39.26 13.91 6.13
C ASN A 140 -39.83 14.45 7.45
N ASP A 141 -41.13 14.20 7.68
CA ASP A 141 -41.84 14.61 8.87
C ASP A 141 -41.26 13.96 10.15
N GLY A 142 -40.28 14.62 10.76
CA GLY A 142 -39.76 14.28 12.09
C GLY A 142 -38.30 13.85 12.18
N ASN A 143 -37.65 13.45 11.12
CA ASN A 143 -36.19 13.32 11.08
C ASN A 143 -35.66 13.88 9.75
N PRO A 144 -35.06 15.09 9.77
CA PRO A 144 -34.55 15.72 8.56
C PRO A 144 -33.36 14.98 7.93
N TYR A 145 -32.64 14.18 8.69
CA TYR A 145 -31.45 13.49 8.20
C TYR A 145 -31.78 12.15 7.57
N VAL A 146 -31.39 11.99 6.30
CA VAL A 146 -31.59 10.73 5.54
C VAL A 146 -30.45 9.77 5.85
N ASP A 147 -29.22 10.27 5.78
CA ASP A 147 -28.01 9.51 6.11
C ASP A 147 -27.08 10.29 7.02
N THR A 148 -26.44 9.57 7.94
CA THR A 148 -25.41 10.12 8.84
C THR A 148 -24.31 9.11 9.02
N THR A 149 -23.06 9.51 8.83
CA THR A 149 -21.92 8.64 9.12
C THR A 149 -21.67 8.57 10.64
N SER A 150 -21.01 7.48 11.09
CA SER A 150 -20.32 7.52 12.38
C SER A 150 -19.21 8.57 12.37
N ALA A 151 -18.76 9.01 13.54
CA ALA A 151 -17.65 9.94 13.66
C ALA A 151 -16.36 9.32 13.11
N ILE A 152 -15.68 10.03 12.20
CA ILE A 152 -14.45 9.63 11.53
C ILE A 152 -13.31 10.51 12.04
N GLU A 153 -12.23 9.91 12.50
CA GLU A 153 -11.05 10.63 12.95
C GLU A 153 -10.09 10.92 11.79
N TYR A 154 -9.59 12.14 11.71
CA TYR A 154 -8.61 12.57 10.72
C TYR A 154 -7.58 13.54 11.33
N SER A 155 -6.33 13.46 10.88
CA SER A 155 -5.23 14.34 11.34
C SER A 155 -4.74 15.19 10.15
N PRO A 156 -5.19 16.45 10.01
CA PRO A 156 -4.93 17.27 8.82
C PRO A 156 -3.44 17.54 8.56
N PHE A 157 -2.66 17.79 9.60
CA PHE A 157 -1.22 18.07 9.49
C PHE A 157 -0.34 16.81 9.42
N ASN A 158 -0.94 15.64 9.71
CA ASN A 158 -0.20 14.41 9.89
C ASN A 158 -1.03 13.17 9.52
N PRO A 159 -1.65 13.15 8.32
CA PRO A 159 -2.48 12.05 7.88
C PRO A 159 -1.65 10.77 7.70
N GLY A 160 -2.33 9.64 7.68
CA GLY A 160 -1.67 8.35 7.43
C GLY A 160 -1.22 8.16 5.98
N VAL A 161 -1.88 8.86 5.06
CA VAL A 161 -1.61 8.85 3.61
C VAL A 161 -1.93 10.23 3.06
N TRP A 162 -1.10 10.73 2.13
CA TRP A 162 -1.42 11.92 1.32
C TRP A 162 -0.81 11.76 -0.06
N PHE A 163 -1.20 12.62 -0.98
CA PHE A 163 -0.82 12.55 -2.38
C PHE A 163 -0.19 13.85 -2.84
N THR A 164 0.72 13.75 -3.81
CA THR A 164 1.20 14.87 -4.61
C THR A 164 1.16 14.47 -6.08
N GLY A 165 0.90 15.43 -6.94
CA GLY A 165 0.79 15.22 -8.37
C GLY A 165 0.75 16.55 -9.11
N GLU A 166 0.35 16.53 -10.38
CA GLU A 166 0.11 17.73 -11.15
C GLU A 166 -1.19 18.38 -10.65
N GLU A 167 -1.08 19.53 -9.99
CA GLU A 167 -2.23 20.28 -9.49
C GLU A 167 -2.95 21.00 -10.64
N SER A 168 -4.28 21.07 -10.54
CA SER A 168 -5.14 21.76 -11.50
C SER A 168 -5.12 23.30 -11.36
N GLY A 169 -4.37 23.82 -10.40
CA GLY A 169 -4.42 25.23 -9.96
C GLY A 169 -5.33 25.45 -8.77
N VAL A 170 -6.21 24.51 -8.44
CA VAL A 170 -7.04 24.50 -7.24
C VAL A 170 -6.42 23.55 -6.21
N PRO A 171 -6.13 24.00 -4.99
CA PRO A 171 -5.55 23.14 -3.96
C PRO A 171 -6.36 21.86 -3.75
N GLY A 172 -5.67 20.71 -3.68
CA GLY A 172 -6.30 19.41 -3.46
C GLY A 172 -6.97 18.77 -4.68
N LEU A 173 -6.98 19.45 -5.83
CA LEU A 173 -7.43 18.89 -7.11
C LEU A 173 -6.24 18.60 -8.01
N PHE A 174 -6.18 17.38 -8.55
CA PHE A 174 -5.15 16.94 -9.47
C PHE A 174 -5.70 16.85 -10.89
N VAL A 175 -4.83 17.07 -11.87
CA VAL A 175 -5.20 16.93 -13.28
C VAL A 175 -5.37 15.44 -13.61
N ASP A 176 -6.56 15.06 -14.09
CA ASP A 176 -6.87 13.73 -14.59
C ASP A 176 -6.63 13.69 -16.11
N ARG A 177 -5.51 13.10 -16.51
CA ARG A 177 -5.15 12.90 -17.92
C ARG A 177 -4.44 11.57 -18.13
N ASP A 178 -4.48 11.07 -19.36
CA ASP A 178 -3.76 9.85 -19.74
C ASP A 178 -2.26 9.95 -19.39
N GLY A 179 -1.78 8.97 -18.61
CA GLY A 179 -0.40 8.93 -18.13
C GLY A 179 -0.09 9.83 -16.93
N GLY A 180 -1.10 10.51 -16.37
CA GLY A 180 -0.97 11.24 -15.12
C GLY A 180 -0.53 10.33 -13.98
N GLN A 181 0.36 10.81 -13.11
CA GLN A 181 0.87 10.06 -11.97
C GLN A 181 0.66 10.83 -10.67
N LEU A 182 0.17 10.13 -9.66
CA LEU A 182 0.13 10.63 -8.29
C LEU A 182 1.21 9.93 -7.46
N THR A 183 2.02 10.73 -6.78
CA THR A 183 2.95 10.19 -5.80
C THR A 183 2.21 9.97 -4.48
N VAL A 184 2.24 8.74 -4.00
CA VAL A 184 1.65 8.35 -2.72
C VAL A 184 2.68 8.55 -1.61
N HIS A 185 2.36 9.41 -0.67
CA HIS A 185 3.13 9.58 0.56
C HIS A 185 2.41 8.87 1.70
N ARG A 186 3.14 8.10 2.46
CA ARG A 186 2.56 7.29 3.52
C ARG A 186 3.37 7.38 4.80
N LYS A 187 2.65 7.49 5.93
CA LYS A 187 3.27 7.27 7.23
C LYS A 187 3.53 5.81 7.49
N ASN A 188 4.68 5.60 8.14
CA ASN A 188 5.07 4.32 8.64
C ASN A 188 4.18 3.87 9.82
N ASN A 189 3.05 3.27 9.50
CA ASN A 189 2.26 2.51 10.47
C ASN A 189 1.69 1.28 9.73
N ASN A 190 1.81 0.12 10.32
CA ASN A 190 1.40 -1.17 9.75
C ASN A 190 -0.10 -1.32 9.45
N LYS A 191 -0.86 -0.21 9.35
CA LYS A 191 -2.29 -0.22 9.05
C LYS A 191 -2.51 -0.10 7.55
N GLU A 192 -3.31 -0.97 6.97
CA GLU A 192 -3.87 -0.79 5.63
C GLU A 192 -4.64 0.54 5.61
N ARG A 193 -4.49 1.29 4.54
CA ARG A 193 -5.18 2.56 4.31
C ARG A 193 -6.02 2.47 3.04
N GLN A 194 -7.06 3.26 2.99
CA GLN A 194 -7.87 3.45 1.79
C GLN A 194 -7.81 4.91 1.40
N ALA A 195 -7.77 5.17 0.12
CA ALA A 195 -7.89 6.49 -0.46
C ALA A 195 -9.18 6.56 -1.27
N LEU A 196 -9.91 7.65 -1.13
CA LEU A 196 -11.07 7.96 -1.94
C LEU A 196 -10.66 8.95 -3.02
N PHE A 197 -10.74 8.53 -4.29
CA PHE A 197 -10.58 9.39 -5.45
C PHE A 197 -11.94 9.74 -6.01
N LEU A 198 -12.19 11.02 -6.19
CA LEU A 198 -13.40 11.55 -6.79
C LEU A 198 -13.07 12.15 -8.16
N HIS A 199 -13.74 11.65 -9.21
CA HIS A 199 -13.64 12.20 -10.55
C HIS A 199 -14.68 13.30 -10.71
N MET A 200 -14.19 14.52 -10.89
CA MET A 200 -15.04 15.69 -11.09
C MET A 200 -15.43 15.82 -12.56
N HIS A 201 -16.56 16.50 -12.84
CA HIS A 201 -17.07 16.80 -14.19
C HIS A 201 -17.30 15.58 -15.09
N ASN A 202 -17.53 14.43 -14.53
CA ASN A 202 -17.74 13.19 -15.27
C ASN A 202 -19.25 12.94 -15.55
N ALA A 203 -19.95 13.98 -15.99
CA ALA A 203 -21.41 13.99 -16.16
C ALA A 203 -21.91 13.13 -17.31
N THR A 204 -21.10 12.86 -18.34
CA THR A 204 -21.53 12.22 -19.58
C THR A 204 -21.41 10.70 -19.60
N GLY A 205 -21.04 10.08 -18.51
CA GLY A 205 -20.95 8.63 -18.41
C GLY A 205 -22.35 8.02 -18.39
N ASP A 206 -22.77 7.37 -19.48
CA ASP A 206 -23.88 6.43 -19.45
C ASP A 206 -23.59 5.37 -18.37
N LEU A 207 -24.30 5.48 -17.24
CA LEU A 207 -24.16 4.59 -16.09
C LEU A 207 -24.68 3.18 -16.36
N SER A 208 -25.34 2.96 -17.52
CA SER A 208 -26.17 1.79 -17.79
C SER A 208 -25.46 0.61 -18.44
N GLY A 209 -24.13 0.52 -18.48
CA GLY A 209 -23.63 -0.72 -19.04
C GLY A 209 -22.17 -0.96 -19.33
N ARG A 210 -21.28 -0.06 -19.03
CA ARG A 210 -19.84 -0.31 -19.23
C ARG A 210 -19.22 -0.93 -17.98
N LYS A 211 -19.12 -2.24 -17.97
CA LYS A 211 -18.24 -2.93 -17.03
C LYS A 211 -16.81 -2.87 -17.56
N THR A 212 -15.86 -2.41 -16.73
CA THR A 212 -14.44 -2.62 -17.01
C THR A 212 -14.12 -4.11 -16.98
N ALA A 213 -12.97 -4.53 -17.51
CA ALA A 213 -12.49 -5.91 -17.48
C ALA A 213 -12.51 -6.54 -16.07
N ASN A 214 -12.52 -5.74 -15.02
CA ASN A 214 -12.59 -6.16 -13.61
C ASN A 214 -14.01 -6.13 -13.02
N GLY A 215 -15.04 -5.94 -13.82
CA GLY A 215 -16.44 -5.98 -13.37
C GLY A 215 -16.95 -4.71 -12.69
N VAL A 216 -16.15 -3.65 -12.62
CA VAL A 216 -16.53 -2.33 -12.09
C VAL A 216 -17.23 -1.53 -13.17
N ALA A 217 -18.36 -0.89 -12.84
CA ALA A 217 -19.08 -0.05 -13.81
C ALA A 217 -18.20 1.14 -14.23
N ALA A 218 -18.09 1.38 -15.55
CA ALA A 218 -17.28 2.46 -16.12
C ALA A 218 -17.84 3.87 -15.86
N GLY A 219 -18.73 4.02 -14.90
CA GLY A 219 -19.32 5.27 -14.46
C GLY A 219 -19.07 5.58 -12.98
N ASP A 220 -18.20 4.81 -12.33
CA ASP A 220 -17.85 5.07 -10.93
C ASP A 220 -17.03 6.36 -10.85
N ARG A 221 -17.71 7.45 -10.48
CA ARG A 221 -17.13 8.77 -10.26
C ARG A 221 -16.38 8.86 -8.92
N ALA A 222 -16.49 7.82 -8.12
CA ALA A 222 -15.78 7.64 -6.87
C ALA A 222 -15.09 6.27 -6.87
N GLN A 223 -13.80 6.26 -6.58
CA GLN A 223 -13.00 5.04 -6.49
C GLN A 223 -12.35 4.93 -5.12
N VAL A 224 -12.58 3.82 -4.44
CA VAL A 224 -11.85 3.48 -3.22
C VAL A 224 -10.66 2.61 -3.57
N VAL A 225 -9.46 3.15 -3.44
CA VAL A 225 -8.21 2.48 -3.74
C VAL A 225 -7.56 2.06 -2.44
N LYS A 226 -7.21 0.78 -2.34
CA LYS A 226 -6.38 0.29 -1.23
C LYS A 226 -4.95 0.76 -1.44
N VAL A 227 -4.49 1.61 -0.53
CA VAL A 227 -3.08 1.98 -0.46
C VAL A 227 -2.36 0.86 0.27
N ALA A 228 -1.67 0.02 -0.52
CA ALA A 228 -0.91 -1.10 0.00
C ALA A 228 0.07 -0.63 1.08
N ARG A 229 0.39 -1.49 2.03
CA ARG A 229 1.45 -1.20 3.00
C ARG A 229 2.73 -0.94 2.22
N THR A 230 3.26 0.28 2.26
CA THR A 230 4.64 0.48 1.83
C THR A 230 5.53 -0.10 2.91
N ILE A 231 6.26 -1.12 2.56
CA ILE A 231 7.22 -1.78 3.45
C ILE A 231 8.57 -1.06 3.28
N HIS A 232 8.55 0.26 3.30
CA HIS A 232 9.74 1.10 3.37
C HIS A 232 10.10 1.50 4.82
N ASP A 233 9.54 0.79 5.77
CA ASP A 233 9.95 0.96 7.15
C ASP A 233 11.02 -0.05 7.46
N ALA A 234 12.02 0.39 8.17
CA ALA A 234 12.93 -0.50 8.86
C ALA A 234 12.08 -1.52 9.67
N ARG A 235 11.59 -2.54 8.95
CA ARG A 235 10.72 -3.57 9.52
C ARG A 235 11.46 -4.34 10.58
N PHE A 236 12.76 -4.29 10.46
CA PHE A 236 13.68 -4.97 11.34
C PHE A 236 14.62 -3.96 12.00
N THR A 237 14.70 -4.04 13.31
CA THR A 237 15.47 -3.09 14.13
C THR A 237 16.97 -3.14 13.84
N ASP A 238 17.45 -4.23 13.27
CA ASP A 238 18.86 -4.51 12.95
C ASP A 238 19.19 -4.40 11.44
N VAL A 239 18.26 -3.85 10.64
CA VAL A 239 18.48 -3.60 9.20
C VAL A 239 18.28 -2.12 8.94
N PRO A 240 19.31 -1.29 9.12
CA PRO A 240 19.24 0.13 8.85
C PRO A 240 19.11 0.40 7.33
N ALA A 241 18.60 1.59 6.96
CA ALA A 241 18.30 1.93 5.56
C ALA A 241 19.53 1.96 4.64
N ASP A 242 20.74 2.09 5.19
CA ASP A 242 22.01 2.04 4.47
C ASP A 242 22.61 0.63 4.37
N ASN A 243 21.91 -0.39 4.88
CA ASN A 243 22.31 -1.78 4.67
C ASN A 243 22.31 -2.09 3.17
N GLN A 244 23.39 -2.70 2.67
CA GLN A 244 23.57 -3.00 1.24
C GLN A 244 22.47 -3.85 0.63
N PHE A 245 21.73 -4.65 1.42
CA PHE A 245 20.61 -5.49 1.00
C PHE A 245 19.27 -5.01 1.59
N TYR A 246 19.19 -3.76 2.03
CA TYR A 246 17.98 -3.20 2.63
C TYR A 246 16.74 -3.39 1.73
N ARG A 247 16.89 -3.10 0.42
CA ARG A 247 15.83 -3.25 -0.57
C ARG A 247 15.35 -4.69 -0.69
N GLU A 248 16.26 -5.62 -0.82
CA GLU A 248 15.96 -7.04 -1.01
C GLU A 248 15.34 -7.65 0.24
N ILE A 249 15.86 -7.33 1.43
CA ILE A 249 15.31 -7.73 2.72
C ILE A 249 13.89 -7.18 2.88
N THR A 250 13.69 -5.90 2.57
CA THR A 250 12.39 -5.26 2.65
C THR A 250 11.40 -5.90 1.66
N TRP A 251 11.85 -6.23 0.46
CA TRP A 251 11.05 -6.86 -0.57
C TRP A 251 10.56 -8.28 -0.18
N ILE A 252 11.44 -9.15 0.34
CA ILE A 252 11.04 -10.50 0.79
C ILE A 252 10.13 -10.44 2.01
N ALA A 253 10.34 -9.46 2.87
CA ALA A 253 9.50 -9.20 4.02
C ALA A 253 8.08 -8.78 3.60
N ALA A 254 7.97 -7.95 2.56
CA ALA A 254 6.72 -7.51 1.95
C ALA A 254 5.87 -8.67 1.48
N ARG A 255 6.50 -9.59 0.83
CA ARG A 255 5.85 -10.78 0.27
C ARG A 255 5.67 -11.91 1.28
N GLN A 256 5.94 -11.63 2.56
CA GLN A 256 5.83 -12.61 3.64
C GLN A 256 6.72 -13.86 3.45
N ILE A 257 7.74 -13.77 2.59
CA ILE A 257 8.72 -14.83 2.40
C ILE A 257 9.57 -14.97 3.66
N ASP A 258 10.01 -13.84 4.24
CA ASP A 258 10.57 -13.79 5.58
C ASP A 258 9.74 -12.85 6.50
N ARG A 259 9.55 -13.27 7.73
CA ARG A 259 8.82 -12.49 8.74
C ARG A 259 9.73 -11.94 9.84
N GLY A 260 11.02 -12.27 9.77
CA GLY A 260 11.98 -11.99 10.84
C GLY A 260 11.70 -12.77 12.11
N TYR A 261 12.32 -12.34 13.19
CA TYR A 261 12.17 -12.92 14.51
C TYR A 261 11.13 -12.17 15.36
N GLN A 262 10.64 -12.80 16.42
CA GLN A 262 9.64 -12.21 17.32
C GLN A 262 10.12 -10.94 18.03
N ASP A 263 11.43 -10.78 18.18
CA ASP A 263 12.06 -9.61 18.76
C ASP A 263 12.18 -8.41 17.80
N GLY A 264 11.62 -8.54 16.60
CA GLY A 264 11.66 -7.50 15.58
C GLY A 264 12.98 -7.43 14.80
N THR A 265 13.87 -8.41 14.93
CA THR A 265 15.13 -8.47 14.17
C THR A 265 15.01 -9.34 12.92
N PHE A 266 15.90 -9.11 11.95
CA PHE A 266 16.10 -9.96 10.76
C PHE A 266 17.34 -10.86 10.93
N ARG A 267 18.35 -10.39 11.63
CA ARG A 267 19.64 -11.02 11.82
C ARG A 267 20.38 -11.28 10.49
N PRO A 268 20.72 -10.21 9.75
CA PRO A 268 21.22 -10.30 8.37
C PRO A 268 22.47 -11.15 8.22
N LEU A 269 23.37 -11.12 9.18
CA LEU A 269 24.65 -11.83 9.13
C LEU A 269 24.58 -13.28 9.66
N ASN A 270 23.41 -13.72 10.15
CA ASN A 270 23.27 -15.13 10.52
C ASN A 270 23.25 -16.01 9.28
N ASN A 271 23.79 -17.21 9.40
CA ASN A 271 23.71 -18.22 8.33
C ASN A 271 22.26 -18.63 8.10
N MET A 272 21.89 -18.83 6.85
CA MET A 272 20.63 -19.44 6.47
C MET A 272 20.67 -20.93 6.80
N ASP A 273 19.72 -21.39 7.62
CA ASP A 273 19.53 -22.82 7.87
C ASP A 273 18.64 -23.47 6.79
N ARG A 274 18.72 -24.80 6.68
CA ARG A 274 18.02 -25.55 5.65
C ARG A 274 16.52 -25.60 5.86
N ALA A 275 16.04 -25.57 7.09
CA ALA A 275 14.59 -25.54 7.40
C ALA A 275 13.97 -24.20 7.00
N THR A 276 14.62 -23.09 7.31
CA THR A 276 14.21 -21.75 6.88
C THR A 276 14.24 -21.64 5.36
N MET A 277 15.23 -22.25 4.69
CA MET A 277 15.29 -22.30 3.23
C MET A 277 14.09 -23.01 2.62
N ALA A 278 13.63 -24.13 3.18
CA ALA A 278 12.44 -24.82 2.73
C ALA A 278 11.19 -23.93 2.86
N ALA A 279 11.08 -23.20 3.98
CA ALA A 279 10.00 -22.24 4.19
C ALA A 279 10.01 -21.10 3.13
N TYR A 280 11.18 -20.63 2.73
CA TYR A 280 11.31 -19.62 1.68
C TYR A 280 10.76 -20.13 0.35
N PHE A 281 11.19 -21.31 -0.14
CA PHE A 281 10.68 -21.85 -1.39
C PHE A 281 9.17 -22.12 -1.36
N TYR A 282 8.66 -22.64 -0.25
CA TYR A 282 7.24 -22.86 -0.06
C TYR A 282 6.44 -21.55 -0.17
N ARG A 283 6.91 -20.49 0.48
CA ARG A 283 6.26 -19.17 0.46
C ARG A 283 6.42 -18.46 -0.88
N MET A 284 7.57 -18.59 -1.54
CA MET A 284 7.78 -18.11 -2.92
C MET A 284 6.81 -18.74 -3.91
N SER A 285 6.38 -19.99 -3.67
CA SER A 285 5.36 -20.68 -4.46
C SER A 285 3.92 -20.27 -4.10
N GLY A 286 3.73 -19.22 -3.31
CA GLY A 286 2.40 -18.77 -2.88
C GLY A 286 1.78 -19.62 -1.76
N SER A 287 2.60 -20.40 -1.02
CA SER A 287 2.13 -21.27 0.06
C SER A 287 1.00 -22.21 -0.37
N PRO A 288 1.23 -23.08 -1.36
CA PRO A 288 0.18 -23.90 -1.96
C PRO A 288 -0.52 -24.79 -0.93
N GLN A 289 -1.75 -25.21 -1.24
CA GLN A 289 -2.41 -26.25 -0.45
C GLN A 289 -1.61 -27.54 -0.52
N TYR A 290 -1.09 -27.98 0.62
CA TYR A 290 -0.30 -29.21 0.71
C TYR A 290 -0.56 -29.91 2.04
N THR A 291 -0.86 -31.19 1.98
CA THR A 291 -0.99 -32.05 3.16
C THR A 291 0.30 -32.85 3.31
N ALA A 292 1.05 -32.53 4.35
CA ALA A 292 2.27 -33.26 4.65
C ALA A 292 1.95 -34.73 5.03
N PRO A 293 2.81 -35.68 4.66
CA PRO A 293 2.62 -37.10 4.99
C PRO A 293 2.63 -37.32 6.50
N SER A 294 1.94 -38.37 6.95
CA SER A 294 1.94 -38.78 8.36
C SER A 294 3.20 -39.56 8.77
N THR A 295 4.01 -39.96 7.80
CA THR A 295 5.32 -40.58 8.01
C THR A 295 6.40 -39.66 7.48
N PRO A 296 7.35 -39.22 8.30
CA PRO A 296 8.43 -38.33 7.85
C PRO A 296 9.30 -38.96 6.76
N SER A 297 9.64 -38.14 5.73
CA SER A 297 10.59 -38.54 4.69
C SER A 297 12.04 -38.52 5.16
N PHE A 298 12.33 -37.83 6.24
CA PHE A 298 13.68 -37.68 6.79
C PHE A 298 13.69 -38.07 8.27
N SER A 299 14.69 -38.84 8.68
CA SER A 299 14.79 -39.40 10.02
C SER A 299 14.99 -38.35 11.14
N ASP A 300 15.50 -37.17 10.80
CA ASP A 300 15.79 -36.06 11.68
C ASP A 300 14.78 -34.92 11.61
N VAL A 301 13.64 -35.12 10.93
CA VAL A 301 12.56 -34.13 10.83
C VAL A 301 11.28 -34.72 11.37
N PRO A 302 11.02 -34.66 12.70
CA PRO A 302 9.82 -35.22 13.30
C PRO A 302 8.57 -34.45 12.91
N LEU A 303 7.38 -35.07 13.05
CA LEU A 303 6.07 -34.49 12.72
C LEU A 303 5.79 -33.13 13.38
N ASN A 304 6.31 -32.91 14.55
CA ASN A 304 6.16 -31.65 15.29
C ASN A 304 7.23 -30.59 14.96
N HIS A 305 8.10 -30.84 13.98
CA HIS A 305 9.09 -29.85 13.57
C HIS A 305 8.38 -28.59 13.02
N PRO A 306 8.79 -27.37 13.38
CA PRO A 306 8.12 -26.12 12.97
C PRO A 306 7.95 -25.96 11.46
N TYR A 307 8.88 -26.48 10.69
CA TYR A 307 8.87 -26.45 9.21
C TYR A 307 8.66 -27.82 8.58
N TYR A 308 8.01 -28.76 9.30
CA TYR A 308 7.76 -30.11 8.80
C TYR A 308 7.07 -30.10 7.44
N LYS A 309 5.99 -29.33 7.33
CA LYS A 309 5.19 -29.19 6.09
C LYS A 309 6.01 -28.67 4.92
N GLU A 310 6.80 -27.64 5.13
CA GLU A 310 7.61 -27.00 4.10
C GLU A 310 8.74 -27.88 3.61
N ILE A 311 9.38 -28.62 4.51
CA ILE A 311 10.44 -29.59 4.18
C ILE A 311 9.87 -30.76 3.37
N GLU A 312 8.74 -31.33 3.78
CA GLU A 312 8.06 -32.41 3.06
C GLU A 312 7.56 -31.93 1.69
N TRP A 313 7.03 -30.69 1.60
CA TRP A 313 6.67 -30.10 0.33
C TRP A 313 7.88 -29.96 -0.60
N MET A 314 9.01 -29.44 -0.10
CA MET A 314 10.24 -29.28 -0.85
C MET A 314 10.77 -30.62 -1.36
N LYS A 315 10.61 -31.68 -0.58
CA LYS A 315 10.91 -33.07 -0.99
C LYS A 315 9.98 -33.54 -2.10
N ALA A 316 8.66 -33.34 -1.93
CA ALA A 316 7.65 -33.74 -2.90
C ALA A 316 7.81 -33.05 -4.26
N GLN A 317 8.30 -31.79 -4.28
CA GLN A 317 8.61 -31.04 -5.49
C GLN A 317 9.99 -31.42 -6.11
N GLY A 318 10.72 -32.35 -5.50
CA GLY A 318 12.06 -32.73 -6.00
C GLY A 318 13.14 -31.67 -5.83
N ILE A 319 12.88 -30.60 -5.07
CA ILE A 319 13.84 -29.50 -4.83
C ILE A 319 14.96 -29.99 -3.90
N THR A 320 14.61 -30.79 -2.90
CA THR A 320 15.59 -31.46 -2.03
C THR A 320 15.55 -32.98 -2.15
N THR A 321 16.70 -33.60 -2.02
CA THR A 321 16.83 -35.06 -1.93
C THR A 321 17.21 -35.53 -0.54
N GLY A 322 17.56 -34.58 0.36
CA GLY A 322 18.21 -34.89 1.64
C GLY A 322 19.65 -35.37 1.46
N TRP A 323 20.13 -36.09 2.45
CA TRP A 323 21.46 -36.69 2.48
C TRP A 323 21.34 -38.20 2.27
N PRO A 324 22.42 -38.89 1.82
CA PRO A 324 22.41 -40.35 1.61
C PRO A 324 22.09 -41.17 2.87
N ASP A 325 22.31 -40.62 4.05
CA ASP A 325 22.02 -41.24 5.33
C ASP A 325 20.51 -41.11 5.75
N GLY A 326 19.65 -40.57 4.89
CA GLY A 326 18.24 -40.38 5.15
C GLY A 326 17.89 -39.15 6.01
N THR A 327 18.87 -38.28 6.25
CA THR A 327 18.65 -37.03 7.01
C THR A 327 18.41 -35.83 6.09
N TYR A 328 17.77 -34.78 6.63
CA TYR A 328 17.61 -33.48 5.99
C TYR A 328 18.57 -32.43 6.56
N ARG A 329 18.88 -32.55 7.84
CA ARG A 329 19.73 -31.63 8.63
C ARG A 329 19.12 -30.24 8.69
N PRO A 330 17.93 -30.07 9.28
CA PRO A 330 17.15 -28.81 9.25
C PRO A 330 17.93 -27.62 9.78
N GLU A 331 18.69 -27.78 10.87
CA GLU A 331 19.49 -26.72 11.50
C GLU A 331 20.85 -26.48 10.80
N GLY A 332 21.19 -27.32 9.80
CA GLY A 332 22.44 -27.18 9.06
C GLY A 332 22.43 -25.94 8.16
N SER A 333 23.55 -25.23 8.11
CA SER A 333 23.69 -24.07 7.21
C SER A 333 23.59 -24.48 5.75
N VAL A 334 22.99 -23.62 4.92
CA VAL A 334 22.95 -23.77 3.46
C VAL A 334 24.23 -23.17 2.88
N ASN A 335 25.05 -24.00 2.26
CA ASN A 335 26.20 -23.52 1.49
C ASN A 335 25.77 -22.96 0.13
N ARG A 336 26.59 -22.10 -0.45
CA ARG A 336 26.29 -21.40 -1.71
C ARG A 336 26.09 -22.35 -2.90
N ASP A 337 26.82 -23.46 -2.96
CA ASP A 337 26.64 -24.48 -3.99
C ASP A 337 25.31 -25.24 -3.85
N ALA A 338 24.94 -25.61 -2.63
CA ALA A 338 23.67 -26.24 -2.34
C ALA A 338 22.50 -25.28 -2.62
N MET A 339 22.65 -23.99 -2.30
CA MET A 339 21.70 -22.95 -2.65
C MET A 339 21.47 -22.88 -4.17
N ALA A 340 22.53 -22.89 -4.97
CA ALA A 340 22.41 -22.89 -6.43
C ALA A 340 21.65 -24.13 -6.94
N ALA A 341 21.92 -25.30 -6.35
CA ALA A 341 21.20 -26.53 -6.71
C ALA A 341 19.69 -26.44 -6.34
N PHE A 342 19.34 -25.83 -5.21
CA PHE A 342 17.95 -25.65 -4.83
C PHE A 342 17.21 -24.72 -5.80
N PHE A 343 17.76 -23.58 -6.17
CA PHE A 343 17.14 -22.67 -7.15
C PHE A 343 16.99 -23.32 -8.53
N TYR A 344 18.00 -24.06 -8.99
CA TYR A 344 17.94 -24.76 -10.26
C TYR A 344 16.80 -25.80 -10.29
N ARG A 345 16.68 -26.60 -9.23
CA ARG A 345 15.60 -27.57 -9.09
C ARG A 345 14.23 -26.92 -8.91
N TYR A 346 14.18 -25.83 -8.19
CA TYR A 346 12.96 -25.02 -8.03
C TYR A 346 12.47 -24.46 -9.38
N ALA A 347 13.37 -24.11 -10.29
CA ALA A 347 13.07 -23.75 -11.67
C ALA A 347 12.61 -24.94 -12.55
N GLY A 348 12.44 -26.13 -11.97
CA GLY A 348 12.08 -27.35 -12.72
C GLY A 348 13.26 -28.04 -13.41
N SER A 349 14.49 -27.76 -12.99
CA SER A 349 15.71 -28.32 -13.59
C SER A 349 15.75 -28.15 -15.13
N PRO A 350 15.72 -26.88 -15.61
CA PRO A 350 15.64 -26.63 -17.06
C PRO A 350 16.78 -27.27 -17.84
N GLU A 351 16.52 -27.56 -19.10
CA GLU A 351 17.61 -27.99 -20.01
C GLU A 351 18.66 -26.89 -20.09
N TYR A 352 19.86 -27.21 -19.71
CA TYR A 352 20.97 -26.27 -19.68
C TYR A 352 22.31 -26.97 -19.90
N THR A 353 23.06 -26.49 -20.88
CA THR A 353 24.44 -26.94 -21.15
C THR A 353 25.39 -25.98 -20.47
N ALA A 354 26.07 -26.45 -19.44
CA ALA A 354 27.07 -25.67 -18.74
C ALA A 354 28.23 -25.27 -19.65
N PRO A 355 28.81 -24.08 -19.54
CA PRO A 355 29.93 -23.63 -20.33
C PRO A 355 31.15 -24.57 -20.18
N ALA A 356 31.90 -24.76 -21.26
CA ALA A 356 33.13 -25.52 -21.23
C ALA A 356 34.27 -24.80 -20.46
N GLN A 357 34.13 -23.48 -20.29
CA GLN A 357 35.09 -22.67 -19.55
C GLN A 357 34.41 -22.13 -18.25
N ALA A 358 35.06 -22.38 -17.13
CA ALA A 358 34.58 -21.96 -15.83
C ALA A 358 34.52 -20.43 -15.72
N ARG A 359 33.39 -19.91 -15.22
CA ARG A 359 33.20 -18.48 -14.94
C ARG A 359 33.88 -18.04 -13.66
N PHE A 360 33.88 -18.88 -12.64
CA PHE A 360 34.44 -18.59 -11.32
C PHE A 360 35.72 -19.35 -11.11
N THR A 361 36.74 -18.71 -10.53
CA THR A 361 38.08 -19.24 -10.34
C THR A 361 38.14 -20.50 -9.43
N ASP A 362 37.18 -20.65 -8.54
CA ASP A 362 37.08 -21.70 -7.53
C ASP A 362 35.97 -22.73 -7.81
N VAL A 363 35.37 -22.68 -9.02
CA VAL A 363 34.34 -23.64 -9.47
C VAL A 363 34.77 -24.24 -10.79
N PRO A 364 35.69 -25.20 -10.79
CA PRO A 364 36.10 -25.90 -11.99
C PRO A 364 34.95 -26.73 -12.61
N THR A 365 35.04 -27.08 -13.87
CA THR A 365 33.96 -27.73 -14.64
C THR A 365 33.53 -29.11 -14.12
N ASP A 366 34.37 -29.79 -13.38
CA ASP A 366 34.10 -31.08 -12.71
C ASP A 366 33.57 -30.90 -11.25
N LYS A 367 33.44 -29.66 -10.78
CA LYS A 367 32.91 -29.39 -9.45
C LYS A 367 31.48 -29.86 -9.34
N GLN A 368 31.13 -30.47 -8.20
CA GLN A 368 29.73 -30.73 -7.87
C GLN A 368 28.90 -29.43 -7.94
N PHE A 369 27.75 -29.51 -8.58
CA PHE A 369 26.87 -28.38 -8.86
C PHE A 369 27.43 -27.31 -9.81
N TYR A 370 28.47 -27.62 -10.59
CA TYR A 370 29.00 -26.70 -11.61
C TYR A 370 27.91 -26.19 -12.55
N ARG A 371 27.07 -27.11 -13.05
CA ARG A 371 25.94 -26.77 -13.95
C ARG A 371 24.95 -25.81 -13.30
N GLU A 372 24.54 -26.10 -12.07
CA GLU A 372 23.57 -25.31 -11.32
C GLU A 372 24.11 -23.92 -10.97
N ILE A 373 25.37 -23.84 -10.58
CA ILE A 373 26.07 -22.57 -10.31
C ILE A 373 26.18 -21.74 -11.60
N SER A 374 26.58 -22.37 -12.71
CA SER A 374 26.71 -21.68 -13.99
C SER A 374 25.37 -21.15 -14.49
N TRP A 375 24.32 -21.97 -14.38
CA TRP A 375 22.95 -21.54 -14.72
C TRP A 375 22.50 -20.36 -13.88
N LEU A 376 22.69 -20.42 -12.56
CA LEU A 376 22.28 -19.35 -11.64
C LEU A 376 23.02 -18.04 -11.96
N ALA A 377 24.26 -18.12 -12.38
CA ALA A 377 25.07 -16.97 -12.80
C ALA A 377 24.59 -16.39 -14.14
N GLU A 378 24.19 -17.23 -15.08
CA GLU A 378 23.64 -16.81 -16.38
C GLU A 378 22.28 -16.12 -16.20
N GLN A 379 21.45 -16.60 -15.28
CA GLN A 379 20.18 -15.94 -14.92
C GLN A 379 20.38 -14.62 -14.17
N GLY A 380 21.61 -14.20 -13.87
CA GLY A 380 21.90 -12.96 -13.15
C GLY A 380 21.54 -12.99 -11.65
N VAL A 381 21.22 -14.18 -11.12
CA VAL A 381 20.87 -14.34 -9.69
C VAL A 381 22.11 -14.21 -8.83
N THR A 382 23.25 -14.73 -9.30
CA THR A 382 24.55 -14.54 -8.63
C THR A 382 25.56 -13.88 -9.57
N THR A 383 26.40 -13.03 -9.01
CA THR A 383 27.52 -12.37 -9.73
C THR A 383 28.88 -12.90 -9.27
N GLY A 384 28.92 -13.69 -8.19
CA GLY A 384 30.15 -14.02 -7.49
C GLY A 384 30.69 -12.85 -6.68
N TRP A 385 31.98 -12.95 -6.37
CA TRP A 385 32.71 -11.92 -5.64
C TRP A 385 33.61 -11.11 -6.58
N PRO A 386 34.04 -9.90 -6.18
CA PRO A 386 34.91 -9.07 -7.02
C PRO A 386 36.25 -9.71 -7.38
N ASP A 387 36.72 -10.69 -6.60
CA ASP A 387 37.94 -11.47 -6.85
C ASP A 387 37.75 -12.59 -7.90
N GLY A 388 36.57 -12.69 -8.49
CA GLY A 388 36.22 -13.72 -9.46
C GLY A 388 35.85 -15.09 -8.89
N SER A 389 35.75 -15.20 -7.54
CA SER A 389 35.32 -16.42 -6.86
C SER A 389 33.82 -16.51 -6.67
N PHE A 390 33.31 -17.72 -6.47
CA PHE A 390 31.91 -17.97 -6.06
C PHE A 390 31.81 -18.38 -4.59
N ARG A 391 32.84 -19.00 -4.05
CA ARG A 391 32.97 -19.54 -2.69
C ARG A 391 31.89 -20.59 -2.38
N PRO A 392 31.89 -21.72 -3.11
CA PRO A 392 30.79 -22.67 -3.09
C PRO A 392 30.49 -23.28 -1.73
N VAL A 393 31.51 -23.50 -0.91
CA VAL A 393 31.39 -24.15 0.40
C VAL A 393 31.14 -23.16 1.56
N GLU A 394 31.12 -21.86 1.28
CA GLU A 394 30.76 -20.87 2.30
C GLU A 394 29.25 -20.87 2.57
N PRO A 395 28.83 -20.78 3.85
CA PRO A 395 27.43 -20.60 4.19
C PRO A 395 26.87 -19.31 3.61
N VAL A 396 25.59 -19.34 3.21
CA VAL A 396 24.86 -18.14 2.78
C VAL A 396 24.31 -17.43 3.99
N HIS A 397 24.61 -16.13 4.14
CA HIS A 397 23.97 -15.28 5.16
C HIS A 397 22.54 -14.94 4.73
N ARG A 398 21.70 -14.60 5.71
CA ARG A 398 20.28 -14.29 5.48
C ARG A 398 20.06 -13.08 4.58
N ASP A 399 20.92 -12.05 4.69
CA ASP A 399 20.89 -10.87 3.81
C ASP A 399 21.23 -11.20 2.35
N ALA A 400 22.27 -11.99 2.15
CA ALA A 400 22.64 -12.48 0.83
C ALA A 400 21.55 -13.40 0.23
N MET A 401 20.89 -14.21 1.07
CA MET A 401 19.75 -15.03 0.64
C MET A 401 18.57 -14.14 0.19
N ALA A 402 18.28 -13.06 0.91
CA ALA A 402 17.27 -12.09 0.48
C ALA A 402 17.58 -11.55 -0.92
N ALA A 403 18.85 -11.23 -1.21
CA ALA A 403 19.27 -10.77 -2.52
C ALA A 403 19.13 -11.86 -3.62
N PHE A 404 19.44 -13.10 -3.32
CA PHE A 404 19.24 -14.21 -4.27
C PHE A 404 17.75 -14.44 -4.57
N VAL A 405 16.90 -14.47 -3.56
CA VAL A 405 15.46 -14.61 -3.70
C VAL A 405 14.89 -13.45 -4.54
N TYR A 406 15.25 -12.22 -4.21
CA TYR A 406 14.81 -11.03 -4.95
C TYR A 406 15.20 -11.12 -6.43
N ARG A 407 16.48 -11.39 -6.73
CA ARG A 407 16.98 -11.47 -8.11
C ARG A 407 16.36 -12.63 -8.88
N TYR A 408 16.13 -13.76 -8.22
CA TYR A 408 15.45 -14.89 -8.83
C TYR A 408 13.99 -14.55 -9.14
N SER A 409 13.24 -14.04 -8.19
CA SER A 409 11.83 -13.68 -8.38
C SER A 409 11.66 -12.63 -9.47
N THR A 410 12.46 -11.57 -9.47
CA THR A 410 12.32 -10.48 -10.46
C THR A 410 12.95 -10.82 -11.81
N GLY A 411 14.06 -11.54 -11.83
CA GLY A 411 14.79 -11.90 -13.04
C GLY A 411 14.25 -13.13 -13.76
N VAL A 412 13.96 -14.21 -13.03
CA VAL A 412 13.53 -15.49 -13.59
C VAL A 412 11.99 -15.61 -13.62
N LEU A 413 11.32 -15.36 -12.48
CA LEU A 413 9.85 -15.45 -12.38
C LEU A 413 9.13 -14.23 -12.93
N LYS A 414 9.85 -13.14 -13.24
CA LYS A 414 9.29 -11.87 -13.77
C LYS A 414 8.30 -11.20 -12.84
N GLU A 415 8.47 -11.41 -11.54
CA GLU A 415 7.69 -10.67 -10.55
C GLU A 415 8.06 -9.18 -10.53
N SER A 416 7.12 -8.34 -10.05
CA SER A 416 7.40 -6.91 -9.91
C SER A 416 8.57 -6.67 -8.94
N PRO A 417 9.58 -5.85 -9.32
CA PRO A 417 10.65 -5.43 -8.42
C PRO A 417 10.20 -4.40 -7.39
N GLU A 418 8.98 -3.90 -7.52
CA GLU A 418 8.38 -2.93 -6.60
C GLU A 418 7.88 -3.64 -5.33
N ILE A 419 7.90 -2.88 -4.23
CA ILE A 419 7.52 -3.36 -2.90
C ILE A 419 6.05 -3.02 -2.65
#